data_506d1767d20170e7e9784cbf7db4b182
#
_entry.id   506d1767d20170e7e9784cbf7db4b182
#
_cell.length_a   1.000
_cell.length_b   1.000
_cell.length_c   1.000
_cell.angle_alpha   90.00
_cell.angle_beta   90.00
_cell.angle_gamma   90.00
#
_symmetry.space_group_name_H-M   'P 1'
#
loop_
_entity.id
_entity.type
_entity.pdbx_description
1 polymer ?
#
loop_
_entity_poly.entity_id
_entity_poly.type
_entity_poly.pdbx_seq_one_letter_code
_entity_poly.pdbx_strand_id
1 'polypeptide(L)'
;MKKILLLLCFVVFIYSVSSQNRIDLSKKYAASITAKEIGNHLFTYASDEFEGRNTGEPGQKMAVEYLKNFYVKHKIKSPIGGEDYYQKVPANYMNKLSRRGKLKDSENVVAFIKGTEKPDEIIVISAHLDHVGMNKEGEVFNGADDDGSGTIAVLEIAEAFKKAVNDGNGPKRSILFLHVTGEEKGLLGSRYYTENPIFPIANTIANLNIDMIGRVDERHKGNPNYVYLIGSDKLSTSLHEVSEAMNTKYTSLELDYKYNDENDPNRFYYRSDHYNFAKLNVPIIFYFNGTHVDYHKETDTPDKINYEQLETRTRLVFHTAWEVANREATIVADKVKKAE
;
A
#
# COMPACT_ATOMS: atom_id res chain seq x y z
N MET A 1 62.97 54.93 -20.94
CA MET A 1 61.70 54.23 -21.26
C MET A 1 61.69 52.85 -20.65
N LYS A 2 61.08 52.68 -19.53
CA LYS A 2 61.00 51.36 -18.84
C LYS A 2 59.69 50.68 -19.23
N LYS A 3 59.77 49.53 -19.87
CA LYS A 3 58.62 48.67 -20.19
C LYS A 3 58.26 47.89 -18.94
N ILE A 4 57.05 48.12 -18.39
CA ILE A 4 56.45 47.32 -17.30
C ILE A 4 55.76 46.15 -17.94
N LEU A 5 56.22 44.95 -17.64
CA LEU A 5 55.59 43.67 -18.06
C LEU A 5 54.57 43.28 -16.99
N LEU A 6 53.27 43.40 -17.31
CA LEU A 6 52.17 42.97 -16.43
C LEU A 6 52.02 41.44 -16.59
N LEU A 7 52.35 40.70 -15.53
CA LEU A 7 52.10 39.24 -15.45
C LEU A 7 50.69 39.01 -14.89
N LEU A 8 49.75 38.63 -15.78
CA LEU A 8 48.39 38.22 -15.37
C LEU A 8 48.46 36.75 -14.87
N CYS A 9 48.42 36.57 -13.55
CA CYS A 9 48.20 35.24 -12.97
C CYS A 9 46.74 34.83 -13.09
N PHE A 10 46.42 33.93 -14.00
CA PHE A 10 45.13 33.26 -14.09
C PHE A 10 45.09 32.18 -12.98
N VAL A 11 44.38 32.46 -11.88
CA VAL A 11 44.07 31.44 -10.88
C VAL A 11 42.87 30.66 -11.37
N VAL A 12 43.12 29.47 -11.93
CA VAL A 12 42.07 28.50 -12.26
C VAL A 12 41.63 27.81 -10.99
N PHE A 13 40.49 28.23 -10.44
CA PHE A 13 39.79 27.49 -9.37
C PHE A 13 39.19 26.21 -9.99
N ILE A 14 39.88 25.10 -9.85
CA ILE A 14 39.32 23.79 -10.14
C ILE A 14 38.35 23.45 -9.00
N TYR A 15 37.07 23.69 -9.25
CA TYR A 15 36.03 23.10 -8.39
C TYR A 15 36.03 21.59 -8.64
N SER A 16 36.69 20.85 -7.78
CA SER A 16 36.50 19.41 -7.65
C SER A 16 35.08 19.18 -7.17
N VAL A 17 34.16 18.95 -8.08
CA VAL A 17 32.84 18.40 -7.73
C VAL A 17 33.11 16.98 -7.27
N SER A 18 33.32 16.82 -5.98
CA SER A 18 33.30 15.56 -5.31
C SER A 18 31.88 15.03 -5.47
N SER A 19 31.66 14.14 -6.42
CA SER A 19 30.50 13.26 -6.47
C SER A 19 30.58 12.37 -5.26
N GLN A 20 30.19 12.89 -4.09
CA GLN A 20 29.86 12.01 -2.96
C GLN A 20 28.78 11.07 -3.48
N ASN A 21 29.05 9.78 -3.45
CA ASN A 21 28.03 8.74 -3.65
C ASN A 21 26.95 8.96 -2.60
N ARG A 22 25.95 9.79 -2.92
CA ARG A 22 24.78 9.96 -2.05
C ARG A 22 24.12 8.59 -1.95
N ILE A 23 24.08 8.07 -0.73
CA ILE A 23 23.38 6.81 -0.44
C ILE A 23 21.93 6.99 -0.93
N ASP A 24 21.49 6.11 -1.81
CA ASP A 24 20.09 6.05 -2.23
C ASP A 24 19.26 5.50 -1.06
N LEU A 25 18.65 6.43 -0.31
CA LEU A 25 17.88 6.09 0.89
C LEU A 25 16.68 5.21 0.57
N SER A 26 16.02 5.42 -0.57
CA SER A 26 14.90 4.58 -0.99
C SER A 26 15.35 3.13 -1.16
N LYS A 27 16.46 2.91 -1.87
CA LYS A 27 17.05 1.57 -2.04
C LYS A 27 17.51 0.97 -0.71
N LYS A 28 18.14 1.79 0.16
CA LYS A 28 18.60 1.36 1.49
C LYS A 28 17.47 0.77 2.32
N TYR A 29 16.34 1.48 2.42
CA TYR A 29 15.24 1.06 3.29
C TYR A 29 14.37 -0.01 2.62
N ALA A 30 14.16 0.01 1.32
CA ALA A 30 13.50 -1.06 0.59
C ALA A 30 14.18 -2.42 0.77
N ALA A 31 15.50 -2.44 0.94
CA ALA A 31 16.26 -3.67 1.17
C ALA A 31 15.89 -4.40 2.48
N SER A 32 15.19 -3.73 3.40
CA SER A 32 14.68 -4.38 4.61
C SER A 32 13.38 -5.16 4.38
N ILE A 33 12.70 -4.97 3.27
CA ILE A 33 11.54 -5.75 2.84
C ILE A 33 12.08 -7.04 2.21
N THR A 34 11.83 -8.19 2.83
CA THR A 34 12.40 -9.46 2.36
C THR A 34 11.34 -10.56 2.22
N ALA A 35 11.50 -11.42 1.21
CA ALA A 35 10.65 -12.59 0.99
C ALA A 35 10.55 -13.47 2.24
N LYS A 36 11.65 -13.56 3.01
CA LYS A 36 11.69 -14.34 4.26
C LYS A 36 10.80 -13.74 5.35
N GLU A 37 10.87 -12.42 5.60
CA GLU A 37 10.06 -11.76 6.63
C GLU A 37 8.59 -11.76 6.22
N ILE A 38 8.27 -11.42 4.97
CA ILE A 38 6.93 -11.56 4.40
C ILE A 38 6.39 -12.98 4.62
N GLY A 39 7.18 -14.01 4.29
CA GLY A 39 6.78 -15.41 4.47
C GLY A 39 6.48 -15.75 5.93
N ASN A 40 7.35 -15.35 6.86
CA ASN A 40 7.15 -15.59 8.29
C ASN A 40 5.83 -14.98 8.80
N HIS A 41 5.49 -13.78 8.35
CA HIS A 41 4.23 -13.12 8.70
C HIS A 41 3.04 -13.79 8.03
N LEU A 42 3.13 -14.09 6.74
CA LEU A 42 2.02 -14.62 5.97
C LEU A 42 1.63 -16.04 6.38
N PHE A 43 2.60 -16.91 6.67
CA PHE A 43 2.33 -18.25 7.21
C PHE A 43 1.59 -18.22 8.55
N THR A 44 1.78 -17.18 9.35
CA THR A 44 1.02 -16.98 10.58
C THR A 44 -0.36 -16.39 10.26
N TYR A 45 -0.40 -15.28 9.52
CA TYR A 45 -1.61 -14.48 9.30
C TYR A 45 -2.67 -15.21 8.46
N ALA A 46 -2.25 -16.07 7.54
CA ALA A 46 -3.11 -16.89 6.70
C ALA A 46 -3.14 -18.37 7.15
N SER A 47 -2.89 -18.65 8.45
CA SER A 47 -3.06 -20.00 9.01
C SER A 47 -4.52 -20.28 9.35
N ASP A 48 -4.84 -21.55 9.54
CA ASP A 48 -6.19 -22.00 9.94
C ASP A 48 -6.64 -21.41 11.29
N GLU A 49 -5.68 -21.04 12.17
CA GLU A 49 -5.98 -20.39 13.45
C GLU A 49 -6.74 -19.07 13.29
N PHE A 50 -6.55 -18.38 12.15
CA PHE A 50 -7.23 -17.13 11.84
C PHE A 50 -8.61 -17.33 11.17
N GLU A 51 -9.09 -18.59 11.06
CA GLU A 51 -10.45 -18.94 10.62
C GLU A 51 -10.88 -18.23 9.32
N GLY A 52 -9.92 -17.93 8.42
CA GLY A 52 -10.18 -17.19 7.18
C GLY A 52 -10.70 -15.77 7.39
N ARG A 53 -10.47 -15.16 8.55
CA ARG A 53 -10.64 -13.72 8.88
C ARG A 53 -11.98 -13.10 8.48
N ASN A 54 -13.09 -13.86 8.52
CA ASN A 54 -14.39 -13.34 8.12
C ASN A 54 -14.81 -12.12 8.95
N THR A 55 -15.27 -11.07 8.28
CA THR A 55 -15.64 -9.76 8.85
C THR A 55 -16.45 -9.86 10.13
N GLY A 56 -15.88 -9.35 11.25
CA GLY A 56 -16.52 -9.34 12.58
C GLY A 56 -16.52 -10.67 13.32
N GLU A 57 -16.01 -11.77 12.75
CA GLU A 57 -15.90 -13.07 13.37
C GLU A 57 -14.58 -13.24 14.17
N PRO A 58 -14.44 -14.30 15.02
CA PRO A 58 -13.26 -14.43 15.88
C PRO A 58 -11.93 -14.38 15.15
N GLY A 59 -11.80 -15.03 14.01
CA GLY A 59 -10.56 -15.00 13.22
C GLY A 59 -10.18 -13.60 12.76
N GLN A 60 -11.15 -12.74 12.40
CA GLN A 60 -10.88 -11.33 12.09
C GLN A 60 -10.43 -10.57 13.35
N LYS A 61 -10.96 -10.89 14.54
CA LYS A 61 -10.50 -10.27 15.80
C LYS A 61 -9.05 -10.64 16.11
N MET A 62 -8.65 -11.87 15.82
CA MET A 62 -7.24 -12.29 15.93
C MET A 62 -6.36 -11.52 14.92
N ALA A 63 -6.84 -11.32 13.70
CA ALA A 63 -6.14 -10.56 12.68
C ALA A 63 -5.89 -9.11 13.12
N VAL A 64 -6.90 -8.39 13.64
CA VAL A 64 -6.71 -7.00 14.09
C VAL A 64 -5.75 -6.89 15.26
N GLU A 65 -5.77 -7.86 16.21
CA GLU A 65 -4.80 -7.91 17.31
C GLU A 65 -3.38 -8.20 16.79
N TYR A 66 -3.22 -9.09 15.82
CA TYR A 66 -1.93 -9.37 15.18
C TYR A 66 -1.32 -8.11 14.57
N LEU A 67 -2.10 -7.37 13.78
CA LEU A 67 -1.68 -6.13 13.13
C LEU A 67 -1.31 -5.04 14.16
N LYS A 68 -2.16 -4.84 15.17
CA LYS A 68 -1.87 -3.91 16.28
C LYS A 68 -0.56 -4.27 16.97
N ASN A 69 -0.39 -5.55 17.35
CA ASN A 69 0.80 -6.02 18.06
C ASN A 69 2.07 -5.80 17.24
N PHE A 70 2.00 -5.95 15.90
CA PHE A 70 3.10 -5.58 15.01
C PHE A 70 3.46 -4.10 15.15
N TYR A 71 2.48 -3.20 15.04
CA TYR A 71 2.72 -1.76 15.13
C TYR A 71 3.26 -1.33 16.51
N VAL A 72 2.72 -1.89 17.59
CA VAL A 72 3.23 -1.68 18.96
C VAL A 72 4.68 -2.13 19.08
N LYS A 73 5.00 -3.35 18.65
CA LYS A 73 6.36 -3.91 18.66
C LYS A 73 7.36 -3.01 17.91
N HIS A 74 6.98 -2.50 16.76
CA HIS A 74 7.82 -1.64 15.92
C HIS A 74 7.76 -0.16 16.32
N LYS A 75 6.99 0.21 17.36
CA LYS A 75 6.83 1.59 17.87
C LYS A 75 6.34 2.55 16.76
N ILE A 76 5.46 2.07 15.89
CA ILE A 76 4.73 2.89 14.92
C ILE A 76 3.44 3.31 15.61
N LYS A 77 3.19 4.62 15.71
CA LYS A 77 2.11 5.15 16.55
C LYS A 77 0.73 4.98 15.92
N SER A 78 -0.27 4.91 16.78
CA SER A 78 -1.66 5.07 16.37
C SER A 78 -1.97 6.57 16.12
N PRO A 79 -2.75 6.90 15.09
CA PRO A 79 -3.29 8.25 14.92
C PRO A 79 -4.48 8.55 15.84
N ILE A 80 -5.10 7.54 16.45
CA ILE A 80 -6.26 7.69 17.35
C ILE A 80 -5.77 8.11 18.74
N GLY A 81 -4.62 7.59 19.15
CA GLY A 81 -3.97 7.92 20.40
C GLY A 81 -3.76 6.72 21.33
N GLY A 82 -2.73 6.80 22.19
CA GLY A 82 -2.34 5.69 23.05
C GLY A 82 -2.01 4.42 22.27
N GLU A 83 -2.54 3.30 22.71
CA GLU A 83 -2.45 2.00 22.07
C GLU A 83 -3.77 1.56 21.42
N ASP A 84 -4.69 2.50 21.13
CA ASP A 84 -5.90 2.24 20.36
C ASP A 84 -5.61 2.43 18.86
N TYR A 85 -5.50 1.33 18.14
CA TYR A 85 -5.26 1.28 16.70
C TYR A 85 -6.54 1.01 15.90
N TYR A 86 -7.72 1.00 16.55
CA TYR A 86 -8.95 0.53 15.95
C TYR A 86 -9.91 1.66 15.60
N GLN A 87 -10.13 1.87 14.30
CA GLN A 87 -11.33 2.57 13.88
C GLN A 87 -12.49 1.57 13.86
N LYS A 88 -13.37 1.66 14.84
CA LYS A 88 -14.54 0.77 14.97
C LYS A 88 -15.51 0.99 13.82
N VAL A 89 -15.88 -0.10 13.13
CA VAL A 89 -16.87 -0.12 12.04
C VAL A 89 -18.13 -0.85 12.58
N PRO A 90 -19.19 -0.11 12.94
CA PRO A 90 -20.33 -0.70 13.62
C PRO A 90 -21.15 -1.64 12.72
N ALA A 91 -21.64 -2.74 13.30
CA ALA A 91 -22.50 -3.69 12.61
C ALA A 91 -23.74 -3.05 11.99
N ASN A 92 -24.36 -2.08 12.70
CA ASN A 92 -25.53 -1.37 12.20
C ASN A 92 -25.24 -0.52 10.94
N TYR A 93 -24.03 0.01 10.79
CA TYR A 93 -23.59 0.67 9.57
C TYR A 93 -23.41 -0.34 8.44
N MET A 94 -22.63 -1.38 8.67
CA MET A 94 -22.33 -2.40 7.66
C MET A 94 -23.58 -3.12 7.17
N ASN A 95 -24.50 -3.48 8.07
CA ASN A 95 -25.73 -4.19 7.74
C ASN A 95 -26.77 -3.38 6.94
N LYS A 96 -26.65 -2.05 6.92
CA LYS A 96 -27.46 -1.21 6.02
C LYS A 96 -26.99 -1.28 4.56
N LEU A 97 -25.73 -1.64 4.35
CA LEU A 97 -25.05 -1.59 3.05
C LEU A 97 -24.81 -2.99 2.48
N SER A 98 -24.48 -3.94 3.35
CA SER A 98 -24.17 -5.32 2.95
C SER A 98 -25.43 -6.06 2.48
N ARG A 99 -25.27 -6.81 1.40
CA ARG A 99 -26.27 -7.78 0.91
C ARG A 99 -25.96 -9.22 1.34
N ARG A 100 -24.88 -9.41 2.13
CA ARG A 100 -24.31 -10.74 2.47
C ARG A 100 -24.49 -11.11 3.96
N GLY A 101 -25.73 -11.07 4.45
CA GLY A 101 -26.06 -11.54 5.80
C GLY A 101 -25.88 -10.51 6.91
N LYS A 102 -26.04 -10.95 8.16
CA LYS A 102 -25.83 -10.15 9.37
C LYS A 102 -24.36 -10.16 9.76
N LEU A 103 -23.73 -9.00 9.68
CA LEU A 103 -22.36 -8.76 10.13
C LEU A 103 -22.36 -8.34 11.61
N LYS A 104 -21.30 -8.68 12.33
CA LYS A 104 -20.99 -8.19 13.69
C LYS A 104 -20.14 -6.92 13.60
N ASP A 105 -19.95 -6.21 14.72
CA ASP A 105 -19.02 -5.09 14.81
C ASP A 105 -17.62 -5.54 14.38
N SER A 106 -16.95 -4.68 13.62
CA SER A 106 -15.60 -4.93 13.08
C SER A 106 -14.72 -3.70 13.22
N GLU A 107 -13.46 -3.80 12.83
CA GLU A 107 -12.48 -2.72 12.96
C GLU A 107 -11.61 -2.59 11.71
N ASN A 108 -11.36 -1.36 11.29
CA ASN A 108 -10.16 -1.03 10.52
C ASN A 108 -8.98 -0.88 11.49
N VAL A 109 -7.80 -1.31 11.09
CA VAL A 109 -6.56 -1.09 11.86
C VAL A 109 -5.77 0.04 11.22
N VAL A 110 -5.31 1.00 12.03
CA VAL A 110 -4.63 2.22 11.56
C VAL A 110 -3.34 2.46 12.31
N ALA A 111 -2.28 2.78 11.56
CA ALA A 111 -1.01 3.22 12.12
C ALA A 111 -0.47 4.43 11.33
N PHE A 112 0.41 5.23 11.92
CA PHE A 112 0.76 6.53 11.39
C PHE A 112 2.21 6.89 11.62
N ILE A 113 2.85 7.40 10.57
CA ILE A 113 4.15 8.06 10.63
C ILE A 113 3.95 9.51 10.22
N LYS A 114 4.16 10.44 11.18
CA LYS A 114 4.03 11.88 10.94
C LYS A 114 5.17 12.39 10.07
N GLY A 115 4.83 13.18 9.07
CA GLY A 115 5.78 13.86 8.20
C GLY A 115 6.56 14.94 8.92
N THR A 116 7.80 15.16 8.50
CA THR A 116 8.73 16.13 9.12
C THR A 116 8.56 17.56 8.59
N GLU A 117 8.11 17.74 7.35
CA GLU A 117 8.02 19.05 6.70
C GLU A 117 6.59 19.41 6.27
N LYS A 118 5.82 18.41 5.79
CA LYS A 118 4.45 18.58 5.27
C LYS A 118 3.49 17.60 5.96
N PRO A 119 3.31 17.71 7.30
CA PRO A 119 2.59 16.72 8.09
C PRO A 119 1.10 16.61 7.75
N ASP A 120 0.52 17.63 7.14
CA ASP A 120 -0.89 17.64 6.76
C ASP A 120 -1.15 17.04 5.36
N GLU A 121 -0.10 16.79 4.55
CA GLU A 121 -0.21 16.04 3.32
C GLU A 121 -0.01 14.55 3.63
N ILE A 122 -1.05 13.73 3.41
CA ILE A 122 -1.11 12.34 3.85
C ILE A 122 -1.15 11.39 2.66
N ILE A 123 -0.27 10.40 2.69
CA ILE A 123 -0.32 9.24 1.79
C ILE A 123 -0.97 8.10 2.56
N VAL A 124 -2.02 7.51 2.02
CA VAL A 124 -2.65 6.31 2.57
C VAL A 124 -2.11 5.09 1.82
N ILE A 125 -1.56 4.12 2.56
CA ILE A 125 -1.19 2.81 2.02
C ILE A 125 -2.17 1.82 2.62
N SER A 126 -2.95 1.13 1.78
CA SER A 126 -4.07 0.31 2.23
C SER A 126 -4.05 -1.10 1.67
N ALA A 127 -4.66 -2.02 2.43
CA ALA A 127 -4.98 -3.39 2.07
C ALA A 127 -6.17 -3.85 2.90
N HIS A 128 -6.90 -4.90 2.49
CA HIS A 128 -7.96 -5.42 3.36
C HIS A 128 -7.47 -6.55 4.25
N LEU A 129 -7.97 -6.55 5.48
CA LEU A 129 -7.55 -7.49 6.52
C LEU A 129 -8.46 -8.72 6.63
N ASP A 130 -9.69 -8.62 6.13
CA ASP A 130 -10.68 -9.70 6.17
C ASP A 130 -10.59 -10.61 4.95
N HIS A 131 -11.22 -11.78 5.06
CA HIS A 131 -11.44 -12.70 3.94
C HIS A 131 -12.78 -13.41 4.12
N VAL A 132 -13.04 -14.48 3.37
CA VAL A 132 -14.37 -15.10 3.30
C VAL A 132 -14.72 -16.01 4.48
N GLY A 133 -13.74 -16.45 5.28
CA GLY A 133 -13.98 -17.23 6.49
C GLY A 133 -13.90 -18.73 6.29
N MET A 134 -14.83 -19.46 6.89
CA MET A 134 -14.96 -20.92 6.81
C MET A 134 -16.29 -21.31 6.17
N ASN A 135 -16.33 -22.46 5.49
CA ASN A 135 -17.58 -23.06 5.03
C ASN A 135 -18.28 -23.84 6.16
N LYS A 136 -19.43 -24.42 5.84
CA LYS A 136 -20.24 -25.18 6.82
C LYS A 136 -19.59 -26.52 7.23
N GLU A 137 -18.71 -27.02 6.41
CA GLU A 137 -17.94 -28.25 6.59
C GLU A 137 -16.72 -28.02 7.49
N GLY A 138 -16.40 -26.75 7.83
CA GLY A 138 -15.28 -26.35 8.66
C GLY A 138 -13.98 -26.17 7.87
N GLU A 139 -14.02 -26.17 6.56
CA GLU A 139 -12.84 -25.85 5.72
C GLU A 139 -12.55 -24.34 5.80
N VAL A 140 -11.29 -24.01 6.06
CA VAL A 140 -10.81 -22.63 6.19
C VAL A 140 -10.39 -22.08 4.84
N PHE A 141 -10.90 -20.92 4.49
CA PHE A 141 -10.43 -20.14 3.33
C PHE A 141 -9.33 -19.21 3.83
N ASN A 142 -8.08 -19.65 3.71
CA ASN A 142 -6.95 -18.94 4.33
C ASN A 142 -6.70 -17.56 3.73
N GLY A 143 -7.02 -17.34 2.43
CA GLY A 143 -6.84 -16.06 1.77
C GLY A 143 -5.41 -15.56 1.87
N ALA A 144 -4.44 -16.38 1.43
CA ALA A 144 -3.04 -16.03 1.53
C ALA A 144 -2.66 -14.94 0.53
N ASP A 145 -3.20 -15.01 -0.70
CA ASP A 145 -3.06 -13.91 -1.66
C ASP A 145 -4.15 -12.85 -1.45
N ASP A 146 -5.38 -13.28 -1.21
CA ASP A 146 -6.57 -12.42 -1.05
C ASP A 146 -6.98 -12.27 0.44
N ASP A 147 -6.64 -11.21 1.16
CA ASP A 147 -5.60 -10.24 0.88
C ASP A 147 -4.51 -10.29 1.97
N GLY A 148 -4.10 -11.53 2.31
CA GLY A 148 -2.94 -11.74 3.18
C GLY A 148 -1.69 -11.08 2.60
N SER A 149 -1.47 -11.23 1.29
CA SER A 149 -0.30 -10.69 0.59
C SER A 149 -0.22 -9.17 0.69
N GLY A 150 -1.33 -8.46 0.45
CA GLY A 150 -1.38 -7.00 0.55
C GLY A 150 -1.31 -6.52 1.99
N THR A 151 -2.03 -7.16 2.90
CA THR A 151 -1.98 -6.82 4.34
C THR A 151 -0.56 -6.93 4.90
N ILE A 152 0.18 -8.01 4.60
CA ILE A 152 1.57 -8.15 5.06
C ILE A 152 2.50 -7.18 4.33
N ALA A 153 2.28 -6.90 3.04
CA ALA A 153 3.04 -5.87 2.33
C ALA A 153 2.94 -4.49 3.00
N VAL A 154 1.75 -4.10 3.49
CA VAL A 154 1.57 -2.84 4.24
C VAL A 154 2.39 -2.83 5.53
N LEU A 155 2.48 -3.95 6.27
CA LEU A 155 3.31 -4.07 7.48
C LEU A 155 4.80 -3.87 7.16
N GLU A 156 5.31 -4.55 6.15
CA GLU A 156 6.72 -4.47 5.74
C GLU A 156 7.11 -3.06 5.26
N ILE A 157 6.21 -2.40 4.51
CA ILE A 157 6.38 -1.01 4.10
C ILE A 157 6.44 -0.10 5.33
N ALA A 158 5.56 -0.32 6.30
CA ALA A 158 5.52 0.47 7.54
C ALA A 158 6.81 0.31 8.34
N GLU A 159 7.35 -0.91 8.44
CA GLU A 159 8.63 -1.15 9.11
C GLU A 159 9.80 -0.49 8.39
N ALA A 160 9.84 -0.55 7.05
CA ALA A 160 10.88 0.10 6.25
C ALA A 160 10.89 1.62 6.46
N PHE A 161 9.72 2.28 6.46
CA PHE A 161 9.61 3.69 6.81
C PHE A 161 9.99 3.96 8.28
N LYS A 162 9.67 3.06 9.20
CA LYS A 162 10.05 3.21 10.61
C LYS A 162 11.56 3.11 10.81
N LYS A 163 12.23 2.23 10.07
CA LYS A 163 13.72 2.16 10.03
C LYS A 163 14.29 3.50 9.55
N ALA A 164 13.71 4.10 8.53
CA ALA A 164 14.13 5.41 8.04
C ALA A 164 13.95 6.50 9.12
N VAL A 165 12.82 6.52 9.83
CA VAL A 165 12.57 7.45 10.94
C VAL A 165 13.62 7.27 12.04
N ASN A 166 13.94 6.03 12.42
CA ASN A 166 14.92 5.75 13.47
C ASN A 166 16.34 6.22 13.08
N ASP A 167 16.67 6.20 11.78
CA ASP A 167 17.94 6.69 11.23
C ASP A 167 17.95 8.23 11.01
N GLY A 168 16.88 8.94 11.36
CA GLY A 168 16.76 10.38 11.12
C GLY A 168 16.42 10.78 9.68
N ASN A 169 16.00 9.81 8.84
CA ASN A 169 15.62 10.01 7.44
C ASN A 169 14.10 9.78 7.23
N GLY A 170 13.29 10.22 8.19
CA GLY A 170 11.83 10.09 8.11
C GLY A 170 11.23 10.81 6.89
N PRO A 171 10.00 10.44 6.48
CA PRO A 171 9.33 11.04 5.34
C PRO A 171 8.99 12.51 5.61
N LYS A 172 9.02 13.36 4.56
CA LYS A 172 8.60 14.76 4.64
C LYS A 172 7.09 14.89 4.81
N ARG A 173 6.30 14.02 4.16
CA ARG A 173 4.83 13.91 4.26
C ARG A 173 4.43 12.79 5.20
N SER A 174 3.25 12.88 5.76
CA SER A 174 2.71 11.85 6.63
C SER A 174 2.27 10.61 5.85
N ILE A 175 2.38 9.45 6.51
CA ILE A 175 1.93 8.18 5.94
C ILE A 175 0.95 7.54 6.91
N LEU A 176 -0.23 7.19 6.43
CA LEU A 176 -1.23 6.40 7.11
C LEU A 176 -1.22 4.97 6.53
N PHE A 177 -0.98 3.99 7.37
CA PHE A 177 -1.15 2.57 7.08
C PHE A 177 -2.55 2.17 7.50
N LEU A 178 -3.35 1.67 6.56
CA LEU A 178 -4.77 1.43 6.74
C LEU A 178 -5.12 0.00 6.29
N HIS A 179 -5.41 -0.87 7.26
CA HIS A 179 -5.97 -2.19 6.98
C HIS A 179 -7.48 -2.12 7.17
N VAL A 180 -8.22 -2.33 6.11
CA VAL A 180 -9.68 -2.17 6.14
C VAL A 180 -10.40 -3.49 6.28
N THR A 181 -11.53 -3.47 6.96
CA THR A 181 -12.41 -4.62 7.15
C THR A 181 -13.57 -4.60 6.15
N GLY A 182 -14.19 -5.76 5.93
CA GLY A 182 -15.44 -5.86 5.18
C GLY A 182 -15.30 -5.52 3.70
N GLU A 183 -14.11 -5.68 3.13
CA GLU A 183 -13.91 -5.60 1.68
C GLU A 183 -14.80 -6.62 0.99
N GLU A 184 -14.72 -7.87 1.41
CA GLU A 184 -15.44 -9.05 0.91
C GLU A 184 -16.98 -8.94 1.05
N LYS A 185 -17.42 -8.01 1.86
CA LYS A 185 -18.84 -7.73 2.10
C LYS A 185 -19.33 -6.48 1.35
N GLY A 186 -18.46 -5.85 0.55
CA GLY A 186 -18.76 -4.71 -0.32
C GLY A 186 -18.01 -3.43 0.03
N LEU A 187 -16.68 -3.50 0.25
CA LEU A 187 -15.80 -2.36 0.50
C LEU A 187 -16.22 -1.54 1.73
N LEU A 188 -16.72 -2.22 2.79
CA LEU A 188 -17.44 -1.53 3.87
C LEU A 188 -16.50 -0.72 4.77
N GLY A 189 -15.29 -1.24 5.05
CA GLY A 189 -14.32 -0.59 5.92
C GLY A 189 -13.69 0.64 5.28
N SER A 190 -13.29 0.57 4.03
CA SER A 190 -12.78 1.74 3.29
C SER A 190 -13.85 2.79 3.07
N ARG A 191 -15.09 2.35 2.82
CA ARG A 191 -16.22 3.27 2.73
C ARG A 191 -16.47 3.97 4.08
N TYR A 192 -16.44 3.20 5.18
CA TYR A 192 -16.58 3.80 6.51
C TYR A 192 -15.48 4.79 6.81
N TYR A 193 -14.21 4.44 6.46
CA TYR A 193 -13.08 5.34 6.62
C TYR A 193 -13.27 6.64 5.82
N THR A 194 -13.67 6.56 4.58
CA THR A 194 -13.82 7.76 3.72
C THR A 194 -15.03 8.62 4.10
N GLU A 195 -16.07 8.04 4.70
CA GLU A 195 -17.23 8.77 5.25
C GLU A 195 -16.96 9.30 6.68
N ASN A 196 -16.04 8.68 7.45
CA ASN A 196 -15.67 9.03 8.84
C ASN A 196 -14.16 9.08 8.99
N PRO A 197 -13.44 9.91 8.25
CA PRO A 197 -11.98 9.86 8.19
C PRO A 197 -11.34 10.35 9.50
N ILE A 198 -10.21 9.72 9.89
CA ILE A 198 -9.41 10.13 11.05
C ILE A 198 -8.72 11.46 10.78
N PHE A 199 -8.31 11.69 9.55
CA PHE A 199 -7.80 12.99 9.07
C PHE A 199 -8.72 13.50 7.96
N PRO A 200 -8.90 14.81 7.79
CA PRO A 200 -9.71 15.35 6.69
C PRO A 200 -9.32 14.72 5.35
N ILE A 201 -10.28 14.20 4.59
CA ILE A 201 -10.00 13.50 3.32
C ILE A 201 -9.27 14.41 2.32
N ALA A 202 -9.49 15.72 2.40
CA ALA A 202 -8.80 16.72 1.59
C ALA A 202 -7.28 16.76 1.84
N ASN A 203 -6.80 16.22 2.97
CA ASN A 203 -5.39 16.09 3.28
C ASN A 203 -4.77 14.83 2.64
N THR A 204 -5.59 13.90 2.15
CA THR A 204 -5.09 12.69 1.48
C THR A 204 -4.71 13.01 0.05
N ILE A 205 -3.41 13.02 -0.22
CA ILE A 205 -2.88 13.36 -1.56
C ILE A 205 -2.76 12.16 -2.49
N ALA A 206 -2.68 10.94 -1.94
CA ALA A 206 -2.67 9.69 -2.70
C ALA A 206 -3.13 8.51 -1.81
N ASN A 207 -3.78 7.52 -2.44
CA ASN A 207 -3.98 6.21 -1.87
C ASN A 207 -3.27 5.15 -2.73
N LEU A 208 -2.39 4.38 -2.12
CA LEU A 208 -1.70 3.23 -2.70
C LEU A 208 -2.34 1.98 -2.11
N ASN A 209 -3.25 1.37 -2.85
CA ASN A 209 -4.00 0.19 -2.42
C ASN A 209 -3.35 -1.08 -2.94
N ILE A 210 -3.21 -2.06 -2.09
CA ILE A 210 -2.63 -3.36 -2.40
C ILE A 210 -3.71 -4.39 -2.14
N ASP A 211 -3.95 -5.25 -3.14
CA ASP A 211 -4.94 -6.31 -3.03
C ASP A 211 -4.52 -7.41 -4.02
N MET A 212 -4.07 -8.55 -3.48
CA MET A 212 -3.52 -9.68 -4.21
C MET A 212 -2.28 -9.33 -5.05
N ILE A 213 -1.10 -9.49 -4.46
CA ILE A 213 0.19 -9.27 -5.14
C ILE A 213 1.17 -10.44 -4.98
N GLY A 214 0.72 -11.58 -4.44
CA GLY A 214 1.55 -12.75 -4.12
C GLY A 214 1.54 -13.88 -5.16
N ARG A 215 0.71 -13.81 -6.19
CA ARG A 215 0.53 -14.91 -7.16
C ARG A 215 0.82 -14.45 -8.60
N VAL A 216 0.56 -15.37 -9.52
CA VAL A 216 0.67 -15.14 -10.98
C VAL A 216 -0.63 -15.61 -11.63
N ASP A 217 -1.23 -14.75 -12.46
CA ASP A 217 -2.42 -15.10 -13.21
C ASP A 217 -2.13 -15.95 -14.46
N GLU A 218 -3.18 -16.45 -15.10
CA GLU A 218 -3.06 -17.29 -16.29
C GLU A 218 -2.36 -16.58 -17.45
N ARG A 219 -2.59 -15.26 -17.58
CA ARG A 219 -2.03 -14.44 -18.67
C ARG A 219 -0.50 -14.34 -18.58
N HIS A 220 0.04 -14.35 -17.36
CA HIS A 220 1.46 -14.13 -17.08
C HIS A 220 2.20 -15.40 -16.64
N LYS A 221 1.66 -16.58 -16.85
CA LYS A 221 2.30 -17.86 -16.48
C LYS A 221 3.75 -17.99 -16.97
N GLY A 222 4.08 -17.41 -18.10
CA GLY A 222 5.43 -17.43 -18.68
C GLY A 222 6.35 -16.30 -18.20
N ASN A 223 5.80 -15.27 -17.55
CA ASN A 223 6.54 -14.10 -17.05
C ASN A 223 5.93 -13.61 -15.72
N PRO A 224 6.38 -14.10 -14.58
CA PRO A 224 5.86 -13.68 -13.28
C PRO A 224 6.29 -12.27 -12.87
N ASN A 225 7.22 -11.65 -13.61
CA ASN A 225 7.78 -10.34 -13.31
C ASN A 225 6.88 -9.20 -13.80
N TYR A 226 5.66 -9.13 -13.31
CA TYR A 226 4.66 -8.14 -13.67
C TYR A 226 3.84 -7.69 -12.46
N VAL A 227 3.08 -6.61 -12.64
CA VAL A 227 2.00 -6.18 -11.77
C VAL A 227 0.99 -5.36 -12.58
N TYR A 228 -0.31 -5.58 -12.34
CA TYR A 228 -1.33 -4.67 -12.85
C TYR A 228 -1.36 -3.39 -12.02
N LEU A 229 -1.33 -2.24 -12.70
CA LEU A 229 -1.60 -0.95 -12.09
C LEU A 229 -2.98 -0.47 -12.55
N ILE A 230 -3.93 -0.47 -11.64
CA ILE A 230 -5.31 -0.09 -11.96
C ILE A 230 -5.59 1.29 -11.42
N GLY A 231 -6.05 2.19 -12.27
CA GLY A 231 -6.48 3.54 -11.94
C GLY A 231 -5.38 4.57 -11.75
N SER A 232 -4.10 4.20 -11.89
CA SER A 232 -2.96 5.09 -11.65
C SER A 232 -2.99 6.39 -12.48
N ASP A 233 -3.49 6.30 -13.71
CA ASP A 233 -3.58 7.42 -14.66
C ASP A 233 -4.96 8.09 -14.73
N LYS A 234 -5.97 7.60 -13.97
CA LYS A 234 -7.36 8.10 -14.10
C LYS A 234 -7.58 9.46 -13.45
N LEU A 235 -6.92 9.74 -12.36
CA LEU A 235 -7.12 10.98 -11.59
C LEU A 235 -5.88 11.87 -11.55
N SER A 236 -4.66 11.32 -11.68
CA SER A 236 -3.43 12.07 -11.56
C SER A 236 -2.38 11.63 -12.57
N THR A 237 -1.89 12.59 -13.35
CA THR A 237 -0.75 12.38 -14.25
C THR A 237 0.52 12.14 -13.43
N SER A 238 0.78 12.98 -12.44
CA SER A 238 2.02 12.93 -11.67
C SER A 238 2.17 11.67 -10.81
N LEU A 239 1.07 11.10 -10.28
CA LEU A 239 1.14 9.84 -9.53
C LEU A 239 1.51 8.66 -10.45
N HIS A 240 0.91 8.62 -11.64
CA HIS A 240 1.23 7.62 -12.65
C HIS A 240 2.71 7.68 -13.06
N GLU A 241 3.20 8.87 -13.44
CA GLU A 241 4.60 9.09 -13.83
C GLU A 241 5.59 8.72 -12.72
N VAL A 242 5.26 9.02 -11.46
CA VAL A 242 6.08 8.61 -10.31
C VAL A 242 6.18 7.10 -10.22
N SER A 243 5.06 6.38 -10.33
CA SER A 243 5.07 4.92 -10.25
C SER A 243 5.90 4.29 -11.37
N GLU A 244 5.77 4.78 -12.60
CA GLU A 244 6.57 4.31 -13.74
C GLU A 244 8.07 4.60 -13.55
N ALA A 245 8.42 5.80 -13.09
CA ALA A 245 9.81 6.18 -12.84
C ALA A 245 10.44 5.31 -11.74
N MET A 246 9.70 5.02 -10.66
CA MET A 246 10.18 4.18 -9.57
C MET A 246 10.32 2.72 -10.02
N ASN A 247 9.39 2.21 -10.80
CA ASN A 247 9.52 0.88 -11.40
C ASN A 247 10.76 0.79 -12.30
N THR A 248 10.93 1.74 -13.22
CA THR A 248 12.09 1.76 -14.13
C THR A 248 13.41 1.80 -13.36
N LYS A 249 13.45 2.55 -12.26
CA LYS A 249 14.68 2.75 -11.48
C LYS A 249 15.02 1.55 -10.59
N TYR A 250 14.03 0.87 -10.02
CA TYR A 250 14.29 -0.04 -8.90
C TYR A 250 13.83 -1.49 -9.10
N THR A 251 12.73 -1.73 -9.81
CA THR A 251 12.10 -3.06 -9.84
C THR A 251 12.00 -3.67 -11.23
N SER A 252 11.87 -2.85 -12.27
CA SER A 252 11.79 -3.27 -13.68
C SER A 252 10.72 -4.34 -13.93
N LEU A 253 9.58 -4.26 -13.21
CA LEU A 253 8.41 -5.09 -13.48
C LEU A 253 7.75 -4.69 -14.80
N GLU A 254 7.12 -5.62 -15.49
CA GLU A 254 6.14 -5.31 -16.52
C GLU A 254 4.91 -4.68 -15.85
N LEU A 255 4.65 -3.39 -16.12
CA LEU A 255 3.45 -2.71 -15.65
C LEU A 255 2.32 -2.95 -16.65
N ASP A 256 1.35 -3.78 -16.28
CA ASP A 256 0.20 -4.09 -17.15
C ASP A 256 -1.00 -3.17 -16.78
N TYR A 257 -1.49 -2.43 -17.77
CA TYR A 257 -2.60 -1.49 -17.64
C TYR A 257 -3.92 -2.03 -18.21
N LYS A 258 -3.99 -3.31 -18.53
CA LYS A 258 -5.16 -3.95 -19.15
C LYS A 258 -6.48 -3.59 -18.47
N TYR A 259 -6.50 -3.54 -17.15
CA TYR A 259 -7.69 -3.29 -16.36
C TYR A 259 -8.01 -1.81 -16.12
N ASN A 260 -7.25 -0.90 -16.75
CA ASN A 260 -7.59 0.52 -16.84
C ASN A 260 -8.64 0.82 -17.92
N ASP A 261 -8.91 -0.13 -18.81
CA ASP A 261 -9.94 0.00 -19.82
C ASP A 261 -11.32 0.22 -19.16
N GLU A 262 -12.03 1.25 -19.59
CA GLU A 262 -13.39 1.54 -19.09
C GLU A 262 -14.40 0.43 -19.41
N ASN A 263 -14.12 -0.36 -20.45
CA ASN A 263 -14.92 -1.49 -20.89
C ASN A 263 -14.41 -2.84 -20.30
N ASP A 264 -13.50 -2.81 -19.31
CA ASP A 264 -13.09 -4.04 -18.65
C ASP A 264 -14.30 -4.85 -18.16
N PRO A 265 -14.53 -6.05 -18.70
CA PRO A 265 -15.70 -6.86 -18.32
C PRO A 265 -15.67 -7.29 -16.86
N ASN A 266 -14.47 -7.35 -16.25
CA ASN A 266 -14.28 -7.69 -14.84
C ASN A 266 -14.56 -6.51 -13.91
N ARG A 267 -14.47 -5.29 -14.45
CA ARG A 267 -14.69 -4.05 -13.70
C ARG A 267 -13.79 -3.93 -12.46
N PHE A 268 -12.55 -4.37 -12.51
CA PHE A 268 -11.63 -4.40 -11.37
C PHE A 268 -11.40 -3.02 -10.75
N TYR A 269 -11.45 -1.93 -11.53
CA TYR A 269 -11.37 -0.57 -11.01
C TYR A 269 -12.38 -0.27 -9.90
N TYR A 270 -13.50 -1.00 -9.84
CA TYR A 270 -14.61 -0.77 -8.89
C TYR A 270 -14.64 -1.82 -7.77
N ARG A 271 -13.66 -2.74 -7.70
CA ARG A 271 -13.79 -3.96 -6.91
C ARG A 271 -12.83 -4.05 -5.73
N SER A 272 -12.01 -3.01 -5.45
CA SER A 272 -11.19 -2.96 -4.25
C SER A 272 -11.27 -1.58 -3.58
N ASP A 273 -10.67 -1.44 -2.43
CA ASP A 273 -10.85 -0.35 -1.47
C ASP A 273 -10.44 1.04 -1.97
N HIS A 274 -9.48 1.10 -2.93
CA HIS A 274 -9.08 2.34 -3.60
C HIS A 274 -10.27 3.09 -4.20
N TYR A 275 -11.32 2.37 -4.61
CA TYR A 275 -12.47 3.00 -5.26
C TYR A 275 -13.22 3.98 -4.34
N ASN A 276 -13.25 3.72 -3.03
CA ASN A 276 -13.85 4.64 -2.09
C ASN A 276 -13.08 5.97 -1.97
N PHE A 277 -11.76 5.94 -2.14
CA PHE A 277 -10.93 7.14 -2.26
C PHE A 277 -11.10 7.82 -3.62
N ALA A 278 -11.07 7.05 -4.70
CA ALA A 278 -11.22 7.57 -6.08
C ALA A 278 -12.54 8.34 -6.28
N LYS A 279 -13.64 7.88 -5.69
CA LYS A 279 -14.94 8.59 -5.71
C LYS A 279 -14.89 9.99 -5.10
N LEU A 280 -13.94 10.25 -4.22
CA LEU A 280 -13.69 11.54 -3.59
C LEU A 280 -12.56 12.32 -4.27
N ASN A 281 -12.19 11.91 -5.49
CA ASN A 281 -11.14 12.52 -6.28
C ASN A 281 -9.73 12.45 -5.65
N VAL A 282 -9.49 11.52 -4.75
CA VAL A 282 -8.15 11.21 -4.26
C VAL A 282 -7.41 10.40 -5.34
N PRO A 283 -6.23 10.84 -5.80
CA PRO A 283 -5.38 10.04 -6.70
C PRO A 283 -5.08 8.66 -6.11
N ILE A 284 -5.24 7.60 -6.90
CA ILE A 284 -5.07 6.23 -6.44
C ILE A 284 -4.16 5.41 -7.35
N ILE A 285 -3.57 4.37 -6.78
CA ILE A 285 -3.07 3.21 -7.53
C ILE A 285 -3.59 1.96 -6.83
N PHE A 286 -4.15 1.05 -7.61
CA PHE A 286 -4.46 -0.30 -7.16
C PHE A 286 -3.45 -1.27 -7.77
N TYR A 287 -2.61 -1.88 -6.91
CA TYR A 287 -1.62 -2.90 -7.27
C TYR A 287 -2.25 -4.27 -7.14
N PHE A 288 -2.20 -5.05 -8.21
CA PHE A 288 -2.91 -6.32 -8.35
C PHE A 288 -2.11 -7.32 -9.18
N ASN A 289 -2.20 -8.61 -8.90
CA ASN A 289 -1.58 -9.64 -9.74
C ASN A 289 -2.56 -10.37 -10.68
N GLY A 290 -3.82 -10.00 -10.66
CA GLY A 290 -4.88 -10.75 -11.35
C GLY A 290 -5.42 -11.90 -10.52
N THR A 291 -6.52 -12.49 -10.98
CA THR A 291 -7.11 -13.67 -10.32
C THR A 291 -6.41 -14.95 -10.76
N HIS A 292 -6.32 -15.91 -9.87
CA HIS A 292 -5.73 -17.23 -10.09
C HIS A 292 -6.74 -18.35 -9.75
N VAL A 293 -6.35 -19.62 -10.01
CA VAL A 293 -7.25 -20.77 -9.87
C VAL A 293 -7.75 -21.00 -8.44
N ASP A 294 -7.01 -20.49 -7.44
CA ASP A 294 -7.33 -20.64 -6.00
C ASP A 294 -8.11 -19.45 -5.42
N TYR A 295 -8.40 -18.41 -6.23
CA TYR A 295 -9.13 -17.22 -5.78
C TYR A 295 -10.47 -17.58 -5.13
N HIS A 296 -10.70 -17.10 -3.90
CA HIS A 296 -11.86 -17.43 -3.05
C HIS A 296 -12.07 -18.92 -2.82
N LYS A 297 -10.98 -19.69 -2.71
CA LYS A 297 -11.00 -21.11 -2.38
C LYS A 297 -10.17 -21.41 -1.14
N GLU A 298 -10.45 -22.57 -0.52
CA GLU A 298 -9.68 -23.13 0.59
C GLU A 298 -8.22 -23.42 0.22
N THR A 299 -7.94 -23.45 -1.07
CA THR A 299 -6.62 -23.71 -1.62
C THR A 299 -5.77 -22.46 -1.84
N ASP A 300 -6.24 -21.26 -1.47
CA ASP A 300 -5.41 -20.03 -1.43
C ASP A 300 -4.58 -20.00 -0.14
N THR A 301 -3.48 -20.75 -0.14
CA THR A 301 -2.64 -21.03 1.02
C THR A 301 -1.24 -20.43 0.91
N PRO A 302 -0.55 -20.15 2.04
CA PRO A 302 0.76 -19.49 2.04
C PRO A 302 1.87 -20.22 1.27
N ASP A 303 1.82 -21.55 1.19
CA ASP A 303 2.80 -22.35 0.45
C ASP A 303 2.76 -22.15 -1.07
N LYS A 304 1.69 -21.57 -1.61
CA LYS A 304 1.52 -21.26 -3.04
C LYS A 304 1.95 -19.84 -3.43
N ILE A 305 2.30 -19.02 -2.48
CA ILE A 305 2.72 -17.65 -2.74
C ILE A 305 4.11 -17.60 -3.38
N ASN A 306 4.26 -16.77 -4.41
CA ASN A 306 5.55 -16.43 -4.98
C ASN A 306 6.19 -15.29 -4.18
N TYR A 307 6.92 -15.65 -3.13
CA TYR A 307 7.48 -14.70 -2.17
C TYR A 307 8.50 -13.74 -2.79
N GLU A 308 9.25 -14.15 -3.80
CA GLU A 308 10.20 -13.28 -4.50
C GLU A 308 9.48 -12.18 -5.30
N GLN A 309 8.37 -12.54 -5.95
CA GLN A 309 7.54 -11.55 -6.65
C GLN A 309 6.77 -10.67 -5.67
N LEU A 310 6.27 -11.22 -4.58
CA LEU A 310 5.62 -10.46 -3.52
C LEU A 310 6.59 -9.43 -2.92
N GLU A 311 7.83 -9.80 -2.62
CA GLU A 311 8.89 -8.88 -2.20
C GLU A 311 9.09 -7.75 -3.23
N THR A 312 9.25 -8.11 -4.50
CA THR A 312 9.54 -7.14 -5.57
C THR A 312 8.38 -6.16 -5.76
N ARG A 313 7.14 -6.65 -5.76
CA ARG A 313 5.93 -5.81 -5.88
C ARG A 313 5.75 -4.91 -4.65
N THR A 314 5.98 -5.44 -3.45
CA THR A 314 5.98 -4.66 -2.20
C THR A 314 7.02 -3.54 -2.24
N ARG A 315 8.23 -3.83 -2.74
CA ARG A 315 9.27 -2.81 -2.93
C ARG A 315 8.88 -1.75 -3.93
N LEU A 316 8.17 -2.07 -5.02
CA LEU A 316 7.64 -1.07 -5.95
C LEU A 316 6.68 -0.11 -5.23
N VAL A 317 5.75 -0.63 -4.44
CA VAL A 317 4.83 0.20 -3.65
C VAL A 317 5.61 1.10 -2.68
N PHE A 318 6.59 0.54 -1.96
CA PHE A 318 7.46 1.31 -1.07
C PHE A 318 8.21 2.42 -1.81
N HIS A 319 8.84 2.13 -2.96
CA HIS A 319 9.57 3.14 -3.74
C HIS A 319 8.66 4.26 -4.25
N THR A 320 7.45 3.91 -4.70
CA THR A 320 6.43 4.89 -5.10
C THR A 320 6.02 5.76 -3.91
N ALA A 321 5.70 5.14 -2.77
CA ALA A 321 5.36 5.86 -1.54
C ALA A 321 6.51 6.75 -1.05
N TRP A 322 7.76 6.25 -1.12
CA TRP A 322 8.95 7.00 -0.72
C TRP A 322 9.13 8.26 -1.58
N GLU A 323 9.00 8.14 -2.89
CA GLU A 323 9.10 9.28 -3.81
C GLU A 323 7.97 10.29 -3.54
N VAL A 324 6.72 9.84 -3.45
CA VAL A 324 5.58 10.70 -3.15
C VAL A 324 5.76 11.40 -1.79
N ALA A 325 6.30 10.70 -0.78
CA ALA A 325 6.51 11.24 0.55
C ALA A 325 7.62 12.31 0.62
N ASN A 326 8.63 12.24 -0.26
CA ASN A 326 9.84 13.05 -0.13
C ASN A 326 10.04 14.09 -1.23
N ARG A 327 9.31 14.02 -2.35
CA ARG A 327 9.40 14.99 -3.45
C ARG A 327 8.88 16.37 -3.05
N GLU A 328 9.35 17.43 -3.73
CA GLU A 328 8.89 18.80 -3.44
C GLU A 328 7.44 19.03 -3.88
N ALA A 329 7.10 18.69 -5.13
CA ALA A 329 5.76 18.88 -5.66
C ALA A 329 4.78 17.85 -5.03
N THR A 330 3.59 18.32 -4.65
CA THR A 330 2.51 17.43 -4.19
C THR A 330 1.88 16.67 -5.36
N ILE A 331 1.25 15.56 -5.07
CA ILE A 331 0.38 14.86 -6.03
C ILE A 331 -0.94 15.64 -6.11
N VAL A 332 -1.43 15.85 -7.33
CA VAL A 332 -2.70 16.54 -7.56
C VAL A 332 -3.60 15.72 -8.47
N ALA A 333 -4.89 15.85 -8.27
CA ALA A 333 -5.93 15.24 -9.12
C ALA A 333 -6.19 16.16 -10.34
N ASP A 334 -5.27 16.16 -11.29
CA ASP A 334 -5.28 17.04 -12.46
C ASP A 334 -6.21 16.57 -13.58
N LYS A 335 -6.74 15.34 -13.49
CA LYS A 335 -7.66 14.75 -14.48
C LYS A 335 -9.12 14.72 -14.02
N VAL A 336 -9.44 15.29 -12.87
CA VAL A 336 -10.82 15.39 -12.40
C VAL A 336 -11.58 16.34 -13.30
N LYS A 337 -12.67 15.86 -13.90
CA LYS A 337 -13.61 16.74 -14.64
C LYS A 337 -14.18 17.75 -13.65
N LYS A 338 -13.96 19.04 -13.90
CA LYS A 338 -14.66 20.09 -13.12
C LYS A 338 -16.16 19.88 -13.36
N ALA A 339 -16.94 19.86 -12.28
CA ALA A 339 -18.38 19.92 -12.39
C ALA A 339 -18.72 21.23 -13.14
N GLU A 340 -19.42 21.10 -14.27
CA GLU A 340 -19.95 22.22 -15.05
C GLU A 340 -21.04 22.93 -14.27
#